data_ee40211a5d1a36d2f902c0c5f650e7c8
#
_entry.id   ee40211a5d1a36d2f902c0c5f650e7c8
#
_cell.length_a   1.000
_cell.length_b   1.000
_cell.length_c   1.000
_cell.angle_alpha   90.00
_cell.angle_beta   90.00
_cell.angle_gamma   90.00
#
_symmetry.space_group_name_H-M   'P 1'
#
loop_
_entity.id
_entity.type
_entity.pdbx_description
1 polymer ?
#
loop_
_entity_poly.entity_id
_entity_poly.type
_entity_poly.pdbx_seq_one_letter_code
_entity_poly.pdbx_strand_id
1 'polypeptide(L)'
;MRVEQKLYQERVSCYNEFMLHEQIKNGIKEAMMAKETVKLRTLRSMLASFTNELVAKNRKPQEMLKDDEATAVIAKLAKQRKDSIDQFKKGGREDLVKEEESELAILETYLPKMMDKSEVEKIASAKKSELGINDIAKKGMLMSTLMKDLKGKVDGTLVKEVVDSLF
;
A
#
# COMPACT_ATOMS: atom_id res chain seq x y z
N MET A 1 2.38 -38.22 10.48
CA MET A 1 3.00 -37.48 9.34
C MET A 1 2.08 -36.47 8.66
N ARG A 2 0.85 -36.81 8.24
CA ARG A 2 -0.05 -35.83 7.55
C ARG A 2 -0.55 -34.69 8.45
N VAL A 3 -0.80 -34.91 9.72
CA VAL A 3 -1.35 -33.91 10.66
C VAL A 3 -0.27 -32.89 11.04
N GLU A 4 0.97 -33.32 11.27
CA GLU A 4 2.09 -32.43 11.59
C GLU A 4 2.49 -31.54 10.41
N GLN A 5 2.46 -32.09 9.18
CA GLN A 5 2.68 -31.27 7.97
C GLN A 5 1.58 -30.23 7.77
N LYS A 6 0.32 -30.56 8.07
CA LYS A 6 -0.80 -29.62 7.98
C LYS A 6 -0.68 -28.51 9.03
N LEU A 7 -0.34 -28.85 10.27
CA LEU A 7 -0.09 -27.88 11.34
C LEU A 7 1.15 -27.00 11.07
N TYR A 8 2.17 -27.54 10.42
CA TYR A 8 3.34 -26.78 9.99
C TYR A 8 2.99 -25.79 8.85
N GLN A 9 2.23 -26.25 7.86
CA GLN A 9 1.73 -25.40 6.76
C GLN A 9 0.78 -24.31 7.27
N GLU A 10 -0.10 -24.61 8.20
CA GLU A 10 -0.99 -23.63 8.83
C GLU A 10 -0.20 -22.61 9.68
N ARG A 11 0.83 -23.04 10.42
CA ARG A 11 1.73 -22.12 11.14
C ARG A 11 2.53 -21.23 10.19
N VAL A 12 3.11 -21.79 9.14
CA VAL A 12 3.85 -21.01 8.13
C VAL A 12 2.93 -20.04 7.39
N SER A 13 1.68 -20.44 7.09
CA SER A 13 0.67 -19.58 6.50
C SER A 13 0.25 -18.43 7.43
N CYS A 14 0.06 -18.72 8.73
CA CYS A 14 -0.23 -17.67 9.73
C CYS A 14 0.95 -16.70 9.94
N TYR A 15 2.20 -17.19 9.90
CA TYR A 15 3.37 -16.30 9.99
C TYR A 15 3.48 -15.34 8.81
N ASN A 16 2.98 -15.74 7.64
CA ASN A 16 3.06 -14.92 6.42
C ASN A 16 1.97 -13.81 6.34
N GLU A 17 0.90 -13.91 7.14
CA GLU A 17 -0.22 -12.95 7.08
C GLU A 17 0.00 -11.66 7.89
N PHE A 18 1.00 -11.61 8.78
CA PHE A 18 1.24 -10.48 9.71
C PHE A 18 2.69 -9.97 9.66
N MET A 19 3.44 -10.38 8.63
CA MET A 19 4.87 -10.05 8.50
C MET A 19 5.12 -8.55 8.50
N LEU A 20 4.32 -7.78 7.80
CA LEU A 20 4.51 -6.34 7.65
C LEU A 20 4.30 -5.60 8.98
N HIS A 21 3.27 -5.97 9.75
CA HIS A 21 3.03 -5.37 11.07
C HIS A 21 4.18 -5.65 12.05
N GLU A 22 4.68 -6.88 12.05
CA GLU A 22 5.81 -7.28 12.92
C GLU A 22 7.13 -6.63 12.45
N GLN A 23 7.35 -6.55 11.15
CA GLN A 23 8.52 -5.88 10.57
C GLN A 23 8.59 -4.41 10.99
N ILE A 24 7.46 -3.70 11.02
CA ILE A 24 7.40 -2.31 11.49
C ILE A 24 7.72 -2.21 12.98
N LYS A 25 7.20 -3.12 13.82
CA LYS A 25 7.53 -3.16 15.26
C LYS A 25 9.02 -3.38 15.51
N ASN A 26 9.65 -4.27 14.75
CA ASN A 26 11.08 -4.54 14.85
C ASN A 26 11.91 -3.37 14.31
N GLY A 27 11.50 -2.77 13.20
CA GLY A 27 12.11 -1.58 12.63
C GLY A 27 12.13 -0.37 13.58
N ILE A 28 11.14 -0.23 14.48
CA ILE A 28 11.15 0.79 15.52
C ILE A 28 12.33 0.59 16.48
N LYS A 29 12.62 -0.64 16.91
CA LYS A 29 13.75 -0.96 17.78
C LYS A 29 15.08 -0.68 17.09
N GLU A 30 15.21 -1.09 15.83
CA GLU A 30 16.39 -0.86 15.01
C GLU A 30 16.65 0.64 14.80
N ALA A 31 15.63 1.40 14.37
CA ALA A 31 15.74 2.84 14.17
C ALA A 31 16.09 3.60 15.46
N MET A 32 15.60 3.12 16.61
CA MET A 32 15.94 3.70 17.91
C MET A 32 17.40 3.45 18.28
N MET A 33 17.92 2.24 18.04
CA MET A 33 19.33 1.92 18.27
C MET A 33 20.26 2.66 17.31
N ALA A 34 19.85 2.78 16.05
CA ALA A 34 20.60 3.50 15.01
C ALA A 34 20.49 5.04 15.12
N LYS A 35 19.66 5.57 16.02
CA LYS A 35 19.36 7.00 16.18
C LYS A 35 18.79 7.66 14.90
N GLU A 36 18.12 6.89 14.06
CA GLU A 36 17.46 7.34 12.83
C GLU A 36 16.12 8.03 13.18
N THR A 37 16.18 9.31 13.56
CA THR A 37 15.03 10.04 14.13
C THR A 37 13.83 10.13 13.19
N VAL A 38 14.04 10.37 11.89
CA VAL A 38 12.97 10.45 10.88
C VAL A 38 12.31 9.09 10.72
N LYS A 39 13.10 8.03 10.52
CA LYS A 39 12.58 6.66 10.38
C LYS A 39 11.82 6.22 11.63
N LEU A 40 12.35 6.51 12.82
CA LEU A 40 11.68 6.20 14.08
C LEU A 40 10.31 6.89 14.19
N ARG A 41 10.24 8.19 13.85
CA ARG A 41 8.99 8.97 13.85
C ARG A 41 7.99 8.38 12.88
N THR A 42 8.41 8.08 11.65
CA THR A 42 7.56 7.52 10.61
C THR A 42 7.02 6.15 10.99
N LEU A 43 7.87 5.23 11.48
CA LEU A 43 7.44 3.89 11.91
C LEU A 43 6.46 3.94 13.09
N ARG A 44 6.66 4.84 14.04
CA ARG A 44 5.72 5.07 15.15
C ARG A 44 4.37 5.58 14.64
N SER A 45 4.37 6.49 13.68
CA SER A 45 3.15 6.99 13.02
C SER A 45 2.39 5.86 12.30
N MET A 46 3.12 4.97 11.60
CA MET A 46 2.52 3.78 10.97
C MET A 46 1.87 2.87 12.00
N LEU A 47 2.57 2.54 13.08
CA LEU A 47 2.04 1.66 14.13
C LEU A 47 0.82 2.27 14.84
N ALA A 48 0.81 3.57 15.10
CA ALA A 48 -0.35 4.29 15.64
C ALA A 48 -1.53 4.21 14.68
N SER A 49 -1.29 4.36 13.37
CA SER A 49 -2.33 4.24 12.35
C SER A 49 -2.88 2.82 12.24
N PHE A 50 -2.05 1.79 12.44
CA PHE A 50 -2.50 0.40 12.52
C PHE A 50 -3.42 0.16 13.71
N THR A 51 -3.04 0.70 14.87
CA THR A 51 -3.88 0.63 16.07
C THR A 51 -5.23 1.31 15.85
N ASN A 52 -5.25 2.49 15.23
CA ASN A 52 -6.47 3.21 14.90
C ASN A 52 -7.37 2.41 13.93
N GLU A 53 -6.77 1.74 12.93
CA GLU A 53 -7.51 0.89 11.98
C GLU A 53 -8.12 -0.33 12.68
N LEU A 54 -7.40 -0.97 13.62
CA LEU A 54 -7.92 -2.07 14.43
C LEU A 54 -9.13 -1.62 15.25
N VAL A 55 -9.02 -0.48 15.92
CA VAL A 55 -10.12 0.09 16.72
C VAL A 55 -11.32 0.45 15.83
N ALA A 56 -11.09 1.04 14.67
CA ALA A 56 -12.16 1.36 13.71
C ALA A 56 -12.90 0.11 13.21
N LYS A 57 -12.24 -1.05 13.20
CA LYS A 57 -12.82 -2.36 12.88
C LYS A 57 -13.36 -3.12 14.08
N ASN A 58 -13.48 -2.47 15.25
CA ASN A 58 -13.89 -3.09 16.52
C ASN A 58 -13.02 -4.29 16.94
N ARG A 59 -11.73 -4.27 16.58
CA ARG A 59 -10.71 -5.25 16.98
C ARG A 59 -9.91 -4.70 18.16
N LYS A 60 -9.25 -5.61 18.88
CA LYS A 60 -8.43 -5.20 20.04
C LYS A 60 -7.17 -4.46 19.58
N PRO A 61 -6.74 -3.38 20.26
CA PRO A 61 -5.54 -2.61 19.89
C PRO A 61 -4.22 -3.41 19.88
N GLN A 62 -4.20 -4.55 20.60
CA GLN A 62 -3.05 -5.44 20.70
C GLN A 62 -2.97 -6.48 19.56
N GLU A 63 -4.04 -6.60 18.77
CA GLU A 63 -4.04 -7.48 17.60
C GLU A 63 -3.12 -6.95 16.50
N MET A 64 -2.85 -7.78 15.52
CA MET A 64 -2.07 -7.40 14.35
C MET A 64 -2.98 -7.24 13.15
N LEU A 65 -2.70 -6.25 12.31
CA LEU A 65 -3.31 -6.16 10.98
C LEU A 65 -2.69 -7.21 10.07
N LYS A 66 -3.50 -7.80 9.21
CA LYS A 66 -3.01 -8.63 8.10
C LYS A 66 -2.21 -7.78 7.12
N ASP A 67 -1.35 -8.41 6.34
CA ASP A 67 -0.44 -7.68 5.42
C ASP A 67 -1.19 -6.85 4.37
N ASP A 68 -2.34 -7.32 3.89
CA ASP A 68 -3.19 -6.55 2.98
C ASP A 68 -3.81 -5.31 3.64
N GLU A 69 -4.27 -5.45 4.90
CA GLU A 69 -4.80 -4.33 5.70
C GLU A 69 -3.68 -3.33 6.04
N ALA A 70 -2.52 -3.83 6.47
CA ALA A 70 -1.36 -3.01 6.79
C ALA A 70 -0.88 -2.22 5.57
N THR A 71 -0.77 -2.89 4.41
CA THR A 71 -0.42 -2.25 3.14
C THR A 71 -1.43 -1.16 2.76
N ALA A 72 -2.72 -1.39 2.94
CA ALA A 72 -3.75 -0.39 2.65
C ALA A 72 -3.62 0.86 3.55
N VAL A 73 -3.29 0.67 4.83
CA VAL A 73 -3.05 1.79 5.77
C VAL A 73 -1.79 2.55 5.37
N ILE A 74 -0.69 1.86 5.02
CA ILE A 74 0.55 2.51 4.58
C ILE A 74 0.33 3.29 3.28
N ALA A 75 -0.39 2.73 2.32
CA ALA A 75 -0.74 3.41 1.07
C ALA A 75 -1.55 4.69 1.31
N LYS A 76 -2.49 4.66 2.27
CA LYS A 76 -3.25 5.85 2.69
C LYS A 76 -2.33 6.91 3.29
N LEU A 77 -1.39 6.52 4.16
CA LEU A 77 -0.40 7.44 4.73
C LEU A 77 0.50 8.04 3.65
N ALA A 78 1.00 7.23 2.71
CA ALA A 78 1.82 7.69 1.61
C ALA A 78 1.07 8.72 0.72
N LYS A 79 -0.22 8.46 0.45
CA LYS A 79 -1.06 9.42 -0.27
C LYS A 79 -1.20 10.74 0.51
N GLN A 80 -1.45 10.70 1.81
CA GLN A 80 -1.52 11.90 2.64
C GLN A 80 -0.22 12.71 2.59
N ARG A 81 0.96 12.04 2.59
CA ARG A 81 2.25 12.72 2.44
C ARG A 81 2.38 13.39 1.07
N LYS A 82 1.98 12.72 -0.01
CA LYS A 82 1.97 13.30 -1.35
C LYS A 82 1.07 14.54 -1.43
N ASP A 83 -0.13 14.46 -0.89
CA ASP A 83 -1.06 15.59 -0.84
C ASP A 83 -0.47 16.75 -0.02
N SER A 84 0.20 16.48 1.11
CA SER A 84 0.88 17.49 1.94
C SER A 84 2.05 18.14 1.19
N ILE A 85 2.87 17.35 0.50
CA ILE A 85 3.98 17.84 -0.34
C ILE A 85 3.47 18.83 -1.38
N ASP A 86 2.38 18.49 -2.08
CA ASP A 86 1.78 19.36 -3.09
C ASP A 86 1.25 20.68 -2.50
N GLN A 87 0.65 20.60 -1.31
CA GLN A 87 0.17 21.78 -0.60
C GLN A 87 1.32 22.68 -0.13
N PHE A 88 2.37 22.10 0.45
CA PHE A 88 3.54 22.85 0.91
C PHE A 88 4.33 23.45 -0.25
N LYS A 89 4.43 22.77 -1.39
CA LYS A 89 5.02 23.33 -2.62
C LYS A 89 4.23 24.57 -3.10
N LYS A 90 2.90 24.49 -3.11
CA LYS A 90 2.05 25.63 -3.46
C LYS A 90 2.17 26.80 -2.45
N GLY A 91 2.44 26.48 -1.19
CA GLY A 91 2.64 27.44 -0.12
C GLY A 91 4.08 27.99 -0.01
N GLY A 92 5.01 27.54 -0.87
CA GLY A 92 6.42 27.98 -0.83
C GLY A 92 7.21 27.50 0.39
N ARG A 93 6.76 26.41 1.06
CA ARG A 93 7.35 25.88 2.29
C ARG A 93 8.26 24.68 1.97
N GLU A 94 9.38 24.98 1.30
CA GLU A 94 10.39 23.97 0.91
C GLU A 94 10.99 23.20 2.11
N ASP A 95 11.03 23.84 3.29
CA ASP A 95 11.44 23.21 4.55
C ASP A 95 10.55 22.01 4.90
N LEU A 96 9.23 22.18 4.83
CA LEU A 96 8.23 21.16 5.11
C LEU A 96 8.15 20.11 3.99
N VAL A 97 8.35 20.53 2.74
CA VAL A 97 8.41 19.59 1.61
C VAL A 97 9.48 18.53 1.83
N LYS A 98 10.69 18.92 2.21
CA LYS A 98 11.80 17.98 2.46
C LYS A 98 11.50 17.01 3.61
N GLU A 99 10.83 17.48 4.65
CA GLU A 99 10.42 16.60 5.76
C GLU A 99 9.41 15.55 5.29
N GLU A 100 8.37 15.97 4.59
CA GLU A 100 7.34 15.07 4.06
C GLU A 100 7.90 14.09 3.02
N GLU A 101 8.81 14.53 2.13
CA GLU A 101 9.49 13.66 1.16
C GLU A 101 10.35 12.60 1.86
N SER A 102 11.04 12.96 2.94
CA SER A 102 11.82 12.02 3.74
C SER A 102 10.96 10.95 4.41
N GLU A 103 9.80 11.33 4.94
CA GLU A 103 8.84 10.37 5.52
C GLU A 103 8.18 9.51 4.44
N LEU A 104 7.83 10.10 3.29
CA LEU A 104 7.27 9.38 2.14
C LEU A 104 8.23 8.30 1.64
N ALA A 105 9.50 8.61 1.49
CA ALA A 105 10.51 7.64 1.06
C ALA A 105 10.56 6.41 1.98
N ILE A 106 10.41 6.60 3.30
CA ILE A 106 10.36 5.50 4.26
C ILE A 106 9.08 4.68 4.08
N LEU A 107 7.92 5.33 3.94
CA LEU A 107 6.64 4.64 3.71
C LEU A 107 6.69 3.77 2.45
N GLU A 108 7.26 4.28 1.37
CA GLU A 108 7.37 3.58 0.09
C GLU A 108 8.25 2.33 0.15
N THR A 109 9.19 2.23 1.10
CA THR A 109 9.98 0.99 1.30
C THR A 109 9.14 -0.19 1.78
N TYR A 110 7.99 0.07 2.41
CA TYR A 110 7.06 -0.93 2.93
C TYR A 110 5.90 -1.23 1.98
N LEU A 111 5.77 -0.48 0.89
CA LEU A 111 4.77 -0.73 -0.13
C LEU A 111 5.32 -1.65 -1.22
N PRO A 112 4.48 -2.50 -1.82
CA PRO A 112 4.88 -3.22 -3.02
C PRO A 112 5.29 -2.20 -4.09
N LYS A 113 6.29 -2.56 -4.88
CA LYS A 113 6.73 -1.71 -6.00
C LYS A 113 5.52 -1.41 -6.90
N MET A 114 5.16 -0.13 -6.96
CA MET A 114 4.03 0.30 -7.79
C MET A 114 4.36 0.04 -9.26
N MET A 115 3.39 -0.51 -9.96
CA MET A 115 3.50 -0.74 -11.40
C MET A 115 3.59 0.59 -12.15
N ASP A 116 4.46 0.64 -13.13
CA ASP A 116 4.54 1.80 -14.01
C ASP A 116 3.40 1.83 -15.04
N LYS A 117 3.27 2.96 -15.72
CA LYS A 117 2.21 3.17 -16.71
C LYS A 117 2.25 2.12 -17.82
N SER A 118 3.44 1.74 -18.28
CA SER A 118 3.60 0.79 -19.38
C SER A 118 3.20 -0.63 -18.98
N GLU A 119 3.45 -1.01 -17.72
CA GLU A 119 3.02 -2.29 -17.18
C GLU A 119 1.49 -2.35 -17.04
N VAL A 120 0.89 -1.26 -16.55
CA VAL A 120 -0.57 -1.13 -16.44
C VAL A 120 -1.23 -1.17 -17.83
N GLU A 121 -0.68 -0.47 -18.82
CA GLU A 121 -1.17 -0.47 -20.21
C GLU A 121 -1.16 -1.88 -20.82
N LYS A 122 -0.10 -2.65 -20.62
CA LYS A 122 -0.01 -4.04 -21.10
C LYS A 122 -1.09 -4.92 -20.49
N ILE A 123 -1.26 -4.83 -19.17
CA ILE A 123 -2.27 -5.63 -18.45
C ILE A 123 -3.68 -5.20 -18.86
N ALA A 124 -3.93 -3.90 -18.96
CA ALA A 124 -5.22 -3.36 -19.35
C ALA A 124 -5.61 -3.76 -20.79
N SER A 125 -4.65 -3.71 -21.72
CA SER A 125 -4.85 -4.13 -23.11
C SER A 125 -5.14 -5.64 -23.22
N ALA A 126 -4.35 -6.45 -22.49
CA ALA A 126 -4.56 -7.89 -22.44
C ALA A 126 -5.95 -8.24 -21.86
N LYS A 127 -6.34 -7.58 -20.76
CA LYS A 127 -7.63 -7.78 -20.10
C LYS A 127 -8.80 -7.32 -20.95
N LYS A 128 -8.64 -6.20 -21.66
CA LYS A 128 -9.63 -5.71 -22.65
C LYS A 128 -9.89 -6.75 -23.74
N SER A 129 -8.82 -7.36 -24.27
CA SER A 129 -8.90 -8.40 -25.28
C SER A 129 -9.51 -9.70 -24.75
N GLU A 130 -9.10 -10.13 -23.54
CA GLU A 130 -9.63 -11.33 -22.86
C GLU A 130 -11.14 -11.24 -22.63
N LEU A 131 -11.62 -10.08 -22.20
CA LEU A 131 -13.05 -9.83 -21.92
C LEU A 131 -13.84 -9.45 -23.17
N GLY A 132 -13.21 -9.31 -24.34
CA GLY A 132 -13.88 -8.92 -25.59
C GLY A 132 -14.53 -7.53 -25.50
N ILE A 133 -13.96 -6.62 -24.73
CA ILE A 133 -14.54 -5.29 -24.49
C ILE A 133 -14.07 -4.33 -25.59
N ASN A 134 -14.93 -4.13 -26.61
CA ASN A 134 -14.70 -3.18 -27.70
C ASN A 134 -15.59 -1.93 -27.59
N ASP A 135 -16.60 -1.96 -26.73
CA ASP A 135 -17.58 -0.90 -26.57
C ASP A 135 -17.26 -0.03 -25.34
N ILE A 136 -17.31 1.30 -25.53
CA ILE A 136 -17.14 2.30 -24.48
C ILE A 136 -18.16 2.13 -23.33
N ALA A 137 -19.35 1.59 -23.64
CA ALA A 137 -20.37 1.29 -22.64
C ALA A 137 -19.90 0.26 -21.60
N LYS A 138 -18.94 -0.62 -21.96
CA LYS A 138 -18.35 -1.62 -21.07
C LYS A 138 -17.05 -1.17 -20.37
N LYS A 139 -16.64 0.08 -20.55
CA LYS A 139 -15.46 0.68 -19.92
C LYS A 139 -15.47 0.53 -18.40
N GLY A 140 -16.64 0.71 -17.76
CA GLY A 140 -16.80 0.53 -16.31
C GLY A 140 -16.51 -0.89 -15.84
N MET A 141 -16.82 -1.90 -16.65
CA MET A 141 -16.51 -3.31 -16.34
C MET A 141 -15.00 -3.55 -16.38
N LEU A 142 -14.30 -3.06 -17.40
CA LEU A 142 -12.84 -3.15 -17.49
C LEU A 142 -12.17 -2.44 -16.30
N MET A 143 -12.61 -1.22 -15.98
CA MET A 143 -12.12 -0.46 -14.84
C MET A 143 -12.28 -1.21 -13.51
N SER A 144 -13.47 -1.76 -13.25
CA SER A 144 -13.77 -2.52 -12.04
C SER A 144 -12.89 -3.78 -11.93
N THR A 145 -12.70 -4.49 -13.03
CA THR A 145 -11.87 -5.70 -13.07
C THR A 145 -10.40 -5.36 -12.79
N LEU A 146 -9.85 -4.36 -13.48
CA LEU A 146 -8.47 -3.92 -13.28
C LEU A 146 -8.22 -3.42 -11.86
N MET A 147 -9.14 -2.62 -11.29
CA MET A 147 -9.04 -2.15 -9.91
C MET A 147 -9.04 -3.30 -8.89
N LYS A 148 -9.72 -4.40 -9.21
CA LYS A 148 -9.76 -5.59 -8.37
C LYS A 148 -8.47 -6.42 -8.49
N ASP A 149 -7.99 -6.63 -9.73
CA ASP A 149 -6.82 -7.45 -10.03
C ASP A 149 -5.50 -6.76 -9.62
N LEU A 150 -5.46 -5.43 -9.72
CA LEU A 150 -4.29 -4.59 -9.42
C LEU A 150 -4.37 -3.89 -8.05
N LYS A 151 -5.30 -4.30 -7.19
CA LYS A 151 -5.48 -3.71 -5.86
C LYS A 151 -4.17 -3.70 -5.06
N GLY A 152 -3.75 -2.51 -4.61
CA GLY A 152 -2.52 -2.33 -3.83
C GLY A 152 -1.21 -2.34 -4.63
N LYS A 153 -1.26 -2.58 -5.95
CA LYS A 153 -0.08 -2.61 -6.83
C LYS A 153 0.00 -1.41 -7.78
N VAL A 154 -1.05 -0.60 -7.85
CA VAL A 154 -1.14 0.54 -8.76
C VAL A 154 -1.98 1.65 -8.16
N ASP A 155 -1.70 2.89 -8.55
CA ASP A 155 -2.57 4.03 -8.23
C ASP A 155 -3.85 3.97 -9.08
N GLY A 156 -5.00 4.10 -8.44
CA GLY A 156 -6.31 4.09 -9.13
C GLY A 156 -6.46 5.20 -10.17
N THR A 157 -5.78 6.33 -9.98
CA THR A 157 -5.76 7.44 -10.93
C THR A 157 -5.05 7.03 -12.21
N LEU A 158 -3.92 6.32 -12.10
CA LEU A 158 -3.16 5.79 -13.23
C LEU A 158 -3.97 4.74 -14.01
N VAL A 159 -4.67 3.84 -13.29
CA VAL A 159 -5.57 2.86 -13.94
C VAL A 159 -6.66 3.56 -14.74
N LYS A 160 -7.24 4.63 -14.16
CA LYS A 160 -8.26 5.41 -14.85
C LYS A 160 -7.72 6.06 -16.12
N GLU A 161 -6.56 6.73 -16.05
CA GLU A 161 -5.91 7.35 -17.22
C GLU A 161 -5.64 6.33 -18.32
N VAL A 162 -5.10 5.15 -17.95
CA VAL A 162 -4.84 4.08 -18.91
C VAL A 162 -6.13 3.55 -19.53
N VAL A 163 -7.15 3.28 -18.73
CA VAL A 163 -8.45 2.84 -19.26
C VAL A 163 -9.06 3.90 -20.14
N ASP A 164 -8.97 5.19 -19.79
CA ASP A 164 -9.46 6.31 -20.59
C ASP A 164 -8.76 6.39 -21.95
N SER A 165 -7.47 6.05 -22.01
CA SER A 165 -6.68 6.04 -23.26
C SER A 165 -6.95 4.85 -24.18
N LEU A 166 -7.60 3.79 -23.69
CA LEU A 166 -7.91 2.59 -24.46
C LEU A 166 -9.24 2.68 -25.22
N PHE A 167 -10.04 3.72 -25.00
CA PHE A 167 -11.35 3.98 -25.62
C PHE A 167 -11.42 5.34 -26.26
#